data_1296dcedca2ef7eb20d73fd88bb372c2
#
_entry.id   1296dcedca2ef7eb20d73fd88bb372c2
#
_cell.length_a   1.000
_cell.length_b   1.000
_cell.length_c   1.000
_cell.angle_alpha   90.00
_cell.angle_beta   90.00
_cell.angle_gamma   90.00
#
_symmetry.space_group_name_H-M   'P 1'
#
loop_
_entity.id
_entity.type
_entity.pdbx_description
1 polymer ?
#
loop_
_entity_poly.entity_id
_entity_poly.type
_entity_poly.pdbx_seq_one_letter_code
_entity_poly.pdbx_strand_id
1 'polypeptide(L)'
;MAAHHLMLFICPESSESDIIDKSCQVTGIIPETEEVEMRRILIVIDMQNDFIDGALGTKEAVAIVPAVVRKIKSYPADDVYATRDTHLENYLDTQEGEHLPVRHCIKGTEGWQLCKEVAPLIPEGHIFDKPTFGSVELAEAVRKMAAQEKLEVELVGLCTDICVVSNALLLKAVLPEMKISVDASCCAGVTPQKHEAALETMRSCQIQGI
;
A
#
# COMPACT_ATOMS: atom_id res chain seq x y z
N MET A 1 -18.99 5.83 -49.30
CA MET A 1 -18.54 4.83 -50.29
C MET A 1 -17.05 5.02 -50.47
N ALA A 2 -16.23 4.20 -49.86
CA ALA A 2 -14.81 4.04 -50.21
C ALA A 2 -14.37 2.67 -49.72
N ALA A 3 -13.87 1.87 -50.62
CA ALA A 3 -13.70 0.43 -50.52
C ALA A 3 -12.44 0.03 -49.74
N HIS A 4 -12.57 -1.05 -48.97
CA HIS A 4 -11.46 -1.81 -48.37
C HIS A 4 -10.63 -2.48 -49.45
N HIS A 5 -9.32 -2.30 -49.45
CA HIS A 5 -8.38 -3.16 -50.17
C HIS A 5 -7.68 -4.08 -49.18
N LEU A 6 -8.09 -5.34 -49.26
CA LEU A 6 -7.44 -6.47 -48.62
C LEU A 6 -6.33 -6.97 -49.53
N MET A 7 -5.08 -6.84 -49.14
CA MET A 7 -3.94 -7.35 -49.92
C MET A 7 -3.56 -8.74 -49.38
N LEU A 8 -3.92 -9.78 -50.16
CA LEU A 8 -3.45 -11.14 -49.97
C LEU A 8 -2.02 -11.25 -50.51
N PHE A 9 -1.06 -11.64 -49.68
CA PHE A 9 0.23 -12.11 -50.16
C PHE A 9 0.19 -13.62 -50.33
N ILE A 10 0.30 -14.03 -51.60
CA ILE A 10 0.46 -15.42 -52.02
C ILE A 10 1.95 -15.75 -52.01
N CYS A 11 2.34 -16.77 -51.27
CA CYS A 11 3.69 -17.36 -51.33
C CYS A 11 3.76 -18.33 -52.52
N PRO A 12 4.77 -18.33 -53.36
CA PRO A 12 4.98 -19.41 -54.36
C PRO A 12 5.75 -20.57 -53.74
N GLU A 13 5.25 -21.78 -54.02
CA GLU A 13 5.93 -23.04 -53.83
C GLU A 13 7.16 -23.13 -54.75
N SER A 14 8.29 -23.56 -54.21
CA SER A 14 9.38 -24.13 -55.04
C SER A 14 10.06 -25.28 -54.31
N SER A 15 10.17 -26.33 -55.09
CA SER A 15 10.61 -27.70 -55.00
C SER A 15 11.91 -27.97 -54.22
N GLU A 16 11.95 -29.25 -53.76
CA GLU A 16 13.02 -30.03 -53.15
C GLU A 16 14.37 -30.00 -53.89
N SER A 17 15.34 -30.19 -53.05
CA SER A 17 16.64 -30.83 -53.15
C SER A 17 17.82 -29.87 -52.98
N ASP A 18 18.51 -29.96 -51.85
CA ASP A 18 19.89 -30.43 -51.74
C ASP A 18 20.41 -30.38 -50.29
N ILE A 19 20.92 -31.47 -49.89
CA ILE A 19 21.63 -31.80 -48.68
C ILE A 19 22.86 -30.90 -48.51
N ILE A 20 23.04 -30.31 -47.30
CA ILE A 20 24.36 -30.26 -46.62
C ILE A 20 24.12 -29.96 -45.15
N ASP A 21 24.46 -30.97 -44.34
CA ASP A 21 24.76 -30.93 -42.94
C ASP A 21 25.78 -29.81 -42.61
N LYS A 22 25.37 -28.86 -41.79
CA LYS A 22 26.30 -28.10 -40.93
C LYS A 22 25.59 -27.85 -39.60
N SER A 23 25.91 -28.73 -38.65
CA SER A 23 25.70 -28.54 -37.24
C SER A 23 26.26 -27.18 -36.80
N CYS A 24 25.44 -26.13 -36.87
CA CYS A 24 25.70 -24.89 -36.18
C CYS A 24 25.09 -25.00 -34.80
N GLN A 25 25.87 -25.53 -33.85
CA GLN A 25 25.55 -25.40 -32.43
C GLN A 25 25.66 -23.93 -32.09
N VAL A 26 24.57 -23.20 -32.23
CA VAL A 26 24.40 -21.91 -31.57
C VAL A 26 24.16 -22.22 -30.09
N THR A 27 25.25 -22.27 -29.33
CA THR A 27 25.18 -22.15 -27.88
C THR A 27 24.76 -20.72 -27.58
N GLY A 28 23.49 -20.46 -27.73
CA GLY A 28 22.87 -19.26 -27.23
C GLY A 28 22.94 -19.30 -25.70
N ILE A 29 23.94 -18.60 -25.15
CA ILE A 29 23.86 -18.19 -23.75
C ILE A 29 22.65 -17.28 -23.70
N ILE A 30 21.50 -17.82 -23.24
CA ILE A 30 20.37 -17.01 -22.80
C ILE A 30 20.92 -16.29 -21.58
N PRO A 31 21.05 -14.96 -21.59
CA PRO A 31 21.45 -14.26 -20.38
C PRO A 31 20.43 -14.64 -19.31
N GLU A 32 20.89 -15.17 -18.18
CA GLU A 32 20.04 -15.28 -16.98
C GLU A 32 19.42 -13.90 -16.79
N THR A 33 18.11 -13.84 -16.91
CA THR A 33 17.37 -12.63 -16.55
C THR A 33 17.65 -12.43 -15.08
N GLU A 34 18.46 -11.42 -14.71
CA GLU A 34 18.59 -10.99 -13.34
C GLU A 34 17.15 -10.83 -12.82
N GLU A 35 16.75 -11.71 -11.92
CA GLU A 35 15.51 -11.51 -11.16
C GLU A 35 15.72 -10.21 -10.39
N VAL A 36 15.14 -9.12 -10.89
CA VAL A 36 15.14 -7.84 -10.18
C VAL A 36 14.34 -8.08 -8.91
N GLU A 37 15.04 -8.18 -7.79
CA GLU A 37 14.46 -8.43 -6.48
C GLU A 37 13.40 -7.37 -6.19
N MET A 38 12.17 -7.83 -5.90
CA MET A 38 11.03 -6.98 -5.61
C MET A 38 11.13 -6.49 -4.17
N ARG A 39 11.40 -5.20 -3.97
CA ARG A 39 11.39 -4.59 -2.63
C ARG A 39 9.97 -4.52 -2.09
N ARG A 40 9.77 -4.92 -0.86
CA ARG A 40 8.47 -4.85 -0.16
C ARG A 40 8.58 -3.86 0.98
N ILE A 41 7.69 -2.87 0.99
CA ILE A 41 7.59 -1.92 2.11
C ILE A 41 6.30 -2.14 2.89
N LEU A 42 6.38 -1.91 4.20
CA LEU A 42 5.25 -1.93 5.12
C LEU A 42 4.85 -0.50 5.49
N ILE A 43 3.57 -0.19 5.39
CA ILE A 43 3.01 1.08 5.83
C ILE A 43 2.08 0.83 7.02
N VAL A 44 2.46 1.37 8.17
CA VAL A 44 1.73 1.29 9.43
C VAL A 44 0.85 2.51 9.58
N ILE A 45 -0.46 2.35 9.44
CA ILE A 45 -1.42 3.43 9.43
C ILE A 45 -1.90 3.75 10.85
N ASP A 46 -1.61 4.95 11.31
CA ASP A 46 -2.19 5.64 12.48
C ASP A 46 -2.29 4.78 13.76
N MET A 47 -1.23 4.04 14.08
CA MET A 47 -1.16 3.26 15.33
C MET A 47 -0.87 4.18 16.53
N GLN A 48 -1.75 5.21 16.70
CA GLN A 48 -1.66 6.26 17.70
C GLN A 48 -2.47 5.94 18.96
N ASN A 49 -2.07 6.52 20.11
CA ASN A 49 -2.72 6.24 21.39
C ASN A 49 -4.21 6.57 21.37
N ASP A 50 -4.62 7.71 20.75
CA ASP A 50 -6.05 8.08 20.68
C ASP A 50 -6.92 7.07 19.93
N PHE A 51 -6.39 6.35 18.96
CA PHE A 51 -7.12 5.31 18.22
C PHE A 51 -7.05 3.93 18.86
N ILE A 52 -6.07 3.69 19.74
CA ILE A 52 -5.89 2.36 20.40
C ILE A 52 -6.72 2.29 21.67
N ASP A 53 -6.41 3.11 22.67
CA ASP A 53 -7.03 3.10 23.99
C ASP A 53 -7.37 4.51 24.51
N GLY A 54 -7.15 5.56 23.71
CA GLY A 54 -7.47 6.96 24.02
C GLY A 54 -8.86 7.38 23.58
N ALA A 55 -8.98 8.63 23.09
CA ALA A 55 -10.27 9.31 22.83
C ALA A 55 -11.23 8.56 21.88
N LEU A 56 -10.69 7.83 20.90
CA LEU A 56 -11.42 7.03 19.90
C LEU A 56 -11.04 5.55 19.96
N GLY A 57 -10.46 5.10 21.08
CA GLY A 57 -9.96 3.75 21.27
C GLY A 57 -11.08 2.69 21.24
N THR A 58 -10.74 1.50 20.74
CA THR A 58 -11.62 0.33 20.69
C THR A 58 -10.92 -0.92 21.19
N LYS A 59 -11.67 -1.92 21.63
CA LYS A 59 -11.10 -3.21 22.04
C LYS A 59 -10.47 -3.95 20.85
N GLU A 60 -11.01 -3.75 19.65
CA GLU A 60 -10.48 -4.30 18.42
C GLU A 60 -9.12 -3.67 18.07
N ALA A 61 -8.98 -2.35 18.23
CA ALA A 61 -7.71 -1.64 18.05
C ALA A 61 -6.63 -2.12 19.02
N VAL A 62 -6.97 -2.28 20.30
CA VAL A 62 -6.04 -2.85 21.30
C VAL A 62 -5.62 -4.27 20.92
N ALA A 63 -6.57 -5.08 20.43
CA ALA A 63 -6.32 -6.50 20.11
C ALA A 63 -5.32 -6.70 18.97
N ILE A 64 -5.22 -5.79 18.00
CA ILE A 64 -4.30 -5.92 16.86
C ILE A 64 -2.86 -5.50 17.16
N VAL A 65 -2.60 -4.72 18.22
CA VAL A 65 -1.25 -4.18 18.54
C VAL A 65 -0.17 -5.26 18.52
N PRO A 66 -0.34 -6.43 19.18
CA PRO A 66 0.68 -7.47 19.14
C PRO A 66 0.93 -8.05 17.73
N ALA A 67 -0.11 -8.12 16.89
CA ALA A 67 0.02 -8.60 15.52
C ALA A 67 0.77 -7.58 14.65
N VAL A 68 0.43 -6.30 14.75
CA VAL A 68 1.14 -5.20 14.08
C VAL A 68 2.61 -5.16 14.46
N VAL A 69 2.94 -5.29 15.76
CA VAL A 69 4.34 -5.34 16.22
C VAL A 69 5.10 -6.52 15.61
N ARG A 70 4.50 -7.71 15.54
CA ARG A 70 5.13 -8.86 14.87
C ARG A 70 5.33 -8.62 13.38
N LYS A 71 4.34 -8.03 12.70
CA LYS A 71 4.41 -7.68 11.29
C LYS A 71 5.55 -6.68 11.04
N ILE A 72 5.65 -5.61 11.80
CA ILE A 72 6.75 -4.64 11.68
C ILE A 72 8.11 -5.34 11.80
N LYS A 73 8.28 -6.20 12.79
CA LYS A 73 9.53 -6.93 13.03
C LYS A 73 9.89 -7.95 11.94
N SER A 74 8.97 -8.26 11.03
CA SER A 74 9.24 -9.14 9.89
C SER A 74 9.77 -8.41 8.66
N TYR A 75 9.86 -7.07 8.73
CA TYR A 75 10.43 -6.22 7.68
C TYR A 75 11.76 -5.62 8.14
N PRO A 76 12.70 -5.35 7.21
CA PRO A 76 13.83 -4.48 7.50
C PRO A 76 13.35 -3.11 7.98
N ALA A 77 14.04 -2.50 8.94
CA ALA A 77 13.60 -1.21 9.50
C ALA A 77 13.50 -0.11 8.41
N ASP A 78 14.40 -0.11 7.44
CA ASP A 78 14.41 0.84 6.33
C ASP A 78 13.24 0.68 5.35
N ASP A 79 12.48 -0.42 5.47
CA ASP A 79 11.30 -0.71 4.65
C ASP A 79 9.99 -0.48 5.41
N VAL A 80 10.04 0.05 6.62
CA VAL A 80 8.85 0.33 7.44
C VAL A 80 8.59 1.82 7.50
N TYR A 81 7.39 2.22 7.11
CA TYR A 81 6.88 3.59 7.14
C TYR A 81 5.64 3.67 8.02
N ALA A 82 5.33 4.85 8.54
CA ALA A 82 4.11 5.05 9.32
C ALA A 82 3.42 6.36 8.94
N THR A 83 2.11 6.41 9.19
CA THR A 83 1.36 7.67 9.20
C THR A 83 0.93 8.02 10.62
N ARG A 84 0.73 9.32 10.84
CA ARG A 84 0.03 9.85 12.01
C ARG A 84 -1.06 10.81 11.55
N ASP A 85 -2.28 10.52 11.92
CA ASP A 85 -3.35 11.50 11.84
C ASP A 85 -2.99 12.73 12.71
N THR A 86 -3.15 13.93 12.19
CA THR A 86 -2.58 15.11 12.82
C THR A 86 -3.52 16.31 12.70
N HIS A 87 -4.17 16.64 13.83
CA HIS A 87 -5.03 17.79 13.94
C HIS A 87 -4.36 18.93 14.74
N LEU A 88 -4.87 20.13 14.55
CA LEU A 88 -4.48 21.31 15.30
C LEU A 88 -5.50 21.62 16.41
N GLU A 89 -5.16 22.58 17.27
CA GLU A 89 -6.02 23.01 18.40
C GLU A 89 -7.44 23.43 17.97
N ASN A 90 -7.59 23.94 16.75
CA ASN A 90 -8.87 24.36 16.18
C ASN A 90 -9.67 23.21 15.52
N TYR A 91 -9.38 21.97 15.87
CA TYR A 91 -10.03 20.78 15.27
C TYR A 91 -11.56 20.89 15.23
N LEU A 92 -12.18 21.37 16.31
CA LEU A 92 -13.66 21.50 16.38
C LEU A 92 -14.24 22.53 15.42
N ASP A 93 -13.41 23.41 14.85
CA ASP A 93 -13.81 24.40 13.84
C ASP A 93 -13.62 23.86 12.40
N THR A 94 -13.23 22.62 12.26
CA THR A 94 -13.02 21.97 10.95
C THR A 94 -14.25 21.19 10.53
N GLN A 95 -14.38 20.87 9.23
CA GLN A 95 -15.43 20.01 8.71
C GLN A 95 -15.46 18.64 9.42
N GLU A 96 -14.30 18.06 9.71
CA GLU A 96 -14.20 16.80 10.42
C GLU A 96 -14.67 16.95 11.87
N GLY A 97 -14.28 18.01 12.57
CA GLY A 97 -14.74 18.31 13.92
C GLY A 97 -16.24 18.56 14.04
N GLU A 98 -16.88 19.11 12.99
CA GLU A 98 -18.35 19.22 12.91
C GLU A 98 -19.03 17.85 12.84
N HIS A 99 -18.44 16.87 12.10
CA HIS A 99 -19.02 15.53 11.95
C HIS A 99 -18.65 14.59 13.11
N LEU A 100 -17.47 14.74 13.69
CA LEU A 100 -16.96 13.97 14.82
C LEU A 100 -16.45 14.93 15.91
N PRO A 101 -17.32 15.47 16.78
CA PRO A 101 -16.92 16.47 17.77
C PRO A 101 -16.16 15.87 18.97
N VAL A 102 -15.17 15.05 18.69
CA VAL A 102 -14.27 14.41 19.65
C VAL A 102 -12.84 14.81 19.31
N ARG A 103 -12.23 15.67 20.14
CA ARG A 103 -10.82 16.05 19.95
C ARG A 103 -9.93 14.82 20.06
N HIS A 104 -9.14 14.56 19.04
CA HIS A 104 -8.20 13.44 18.98
C HIS A 104 -7.00 13.82 18.13
N CYS A 105 -5.92 13.12 18.29
CA CYS A 105 -4.68 13.28 17.53
C CYS A 105 -4.22 14.74 17.37
N ILE A 106 -4.44 15.54 18.42
CA ILE A 106 -3.99 16.94 18.43
C ILE A 106 -2.46 16.96 18.52
N LYS A 107 -1.81 17.61 17.57
CA LYS A 107 -0.35 17.65 17.43
C LYS A 107 0.34 18.02 18.74
N GLY A 108 1.30 17.20 19.16
CA GLY A 108 2.08 17.40 20.37
C GLY A 108 1.46 16.82 21.65
N THR A 109 0.23 16.27 21.58
CA THR A 109 -0.38 15.57 22.73
C THR A 109 0.07 14.12 22.81
N GLU A 110 -0.13 13.47 23.96
CA GLU A 110 0.13 12.03 24.14
C GLU A 110 -0.74 11.20 23.22
N GLY A 111 -2.00 11.56 23.00
CA GLY A 111 -2.94 10.87 22.11
C GLY A 111 -2.47 10.84 20.66
N TRP A 112 -1.77 11.88 20.20
CA TRP A 112 -1.21 11.98 18.86
C TRP A 112 0.02 11.08 18.65
N GLN A 113 0.74 10.70 19.70
CA GLN A 113 1.93 9.86 19.56
C GLN A 113 1.57 8.44 19.10
N LEU A 114 2.46 7.83 18.31
CA LEU A 114 2.39 6.38 18.06
C LEU A 114 2.46 5.65 19.40
N CYS A 115 1.73 4.55 19.53
CA CYS A 115 1.74 3.78 20.77
C CYS A 115 3.16 3.26 21.09
N LYS A 116 3.43 3.11 22.36
CA LYS A 116 4.77 2.78 22.90
C LYS A 116 5.36 1.48 22.35
N GLU A 117 4.52 0.55 21.91
CA GLU A 117 4.93 -0.73 21.31
C GLU A 117 5.40 -0.57 19.86
N VAL A 118 4.87 0.42 19.14
CA VAL A 118 5.14 0.68 17.71
C VAL A 118 6.18 1.76 17.50
N ALA A 119 6.10 2.86 18.26
CA ALA A 119 6.97 4.03 18.11
C ALA A 119 8.47 3.71 17.97
N PRO A 120 9.08 2.85 18.82
CA PRO A 120 10.51 2.55 18.74
C PRO A 120 10.90 1.68 17.54
N LEU A 121 9.95 1.15 16.79
CA LEU A 121 10.17 0.27 15.65
C LEU A 121 10.13 1.03 14.30
N ILE A 122 9.73 2.31 14.31
CA ILE A 122 9.63 3.14 13.11
C ILE A 122 10.79 4.14 13.10
N PRO A 123 11.62 4.19 12.05
CA PRO A 123 12.67 5.19 11.92
C PRO A 123 12.09 6.62 11.90
N GLU A 124 12.74 7.57 12.53
CA GLU A 124 12.25 8.95 12.71
C GLU A 124 11.89 9.62 11.37
N GLY A 125 12.67 9.41 10.33
CA GLY A 125 12.43 9.97 8.99
C GLY A 125 11.35 9.24 8.17
N HIS A 126 10.72 8.20 8.69
CA HIS A 126 9.73 7.37 7.99
C HIS A 126 8.30 7.61 8.46
N ILE A 127 8.06 8.67 9.22
CA ILE A 127 6.73 9.01 9.74
C ILE A 127 6.15 10.20 8.98
N PHE A 128 4.95 10.03 8.44
CA PHE A 128 4.21 11.03 7.68
C PHE A 128 3.03 11.55 8.50
N ASP A 129 3.07 12.81 8.90
CA ASP A 129 1.93 13.49 9.52
C ASP A 129 0.92 13.87 8.44
N LYS A 130 -0.33 13.44 8.56
CA LYS A 130 -1.38 13.72 7.58
C LYS A 130 -2.55 14.50 8.21
N PRO A 131 -3.06 15.52 7.52
CA PRO A 131 -4.16 16.35 8.06
C PRO A 131 -5.56 15.79 7.76
N THR A 132 -5.64 14.62 7.14
CA THR A 132 -6.88 13.95 6.72
C THR A 132 -6.63 12.45 6.52
N PHE A 133 -7.65 11.70 6.11
CA PHE A 133 -7.67 10.24 6.07
C PHE A 133 -6.58 9.62 5.21
N GLY A 134 -6.34 10.13 4.00
CA GLY A 134 -5.26 9.69 3.12
C GLY A 134 -4.05 10.62 3.14
N SER A 135 -2.84 10.06 3.10
CA SER A 135 -1.59 10.84 3.07
C SER A 135 -1.10 11.06 1.64
N VAL A 136 -1.30 12.26 1.11
CA VAL A 136 -0.79 12.64 -0.21
C VAL A 136 0.75 12.64 -0.22
N GLU A 137 1.37 13.09 0.87
CA GLU A 137 2.82 13.13 1.01
C GLU A 137 3.44 11.73 0.98
N LEU A 138 2.86 10.77 1.71
CA LEU A 138 3.26 9.36 1.65
C LEU A 138 3.09 8.79 0.24
N ALA A 139 1.94 9.02 -0.41
CA ALA A 139 1.69 8.51 -1.75
C ALA A 139 2.72 9.03 -2.76
N GLU A 140 3.10 10.31 -2.65
CA GLU A 140 4.14 10.91 -3.50
C GLU A 140 5.54 10.34 -3.18
N ALA A 141 5.86 10.07 -1.91
CA ALA A 141 7.11 9.42 -1.53
C ALA A 141 7.19 8.00 -2.11
N VAL A 142 6.13 7.20 -1.98
CA VAL A 142 6.05 5.86 -2.57
C VAL A 142 6.16 5.92 -4.11
N ARG A 143 5.52 6.90 -4.76
CA ARG A 143 5.65 7.10 -6.20
C ARG A 143 7.09 7.37 -6.64
N LYS A 144 7.84 8.15 -5.86
CA LYS A 144 9.26 8.43 -6.14
C LYS A 144 10.13 7.17 -5.98
N MET A 145 9.87 6.35 -4.95
CA MET A 145 10.56 5.06 -4.77
C MET A 145 10.25 4.11 -5.93
N ALA A 146 8.98 3.96 -6.30
CA ALA A 146 8.55 3.09 -7.40
C ALA A 146 9.09 3.50 -8.79
N ALA A 147 9.51 4.75 -8.96
CA ALA A 147 10.18 5.20 -10.18
C ALA A 147 11.64 4.75 -10.28
N GLN A 148 12.24 4.29 -9.19
CA GLN A 148 13.65 3.89 -9.11
C GLN A 148 13.82 2.37 -9.03
N GLU A 149 12.85 1.66 -8.48
CA GLU A 149 12.91 0.23 -8.23
C GLU A 149 11.54 -0.44 -8.28
N LYS A 150 11.50 -1.76 -8.47
CA LYS A 150 10.26 -2.53 -8.38
C LYS A 150 9.83 -2.63 -6.91
N LEU A 151 8.59 -2.23 -6.64
CA LEU A 151 8.08 -2.07 -5.29
C LEU A 151 6.73 -2.74 -5.10
N GLU A 152 6.54 -3.41 -3.96
CA GLU A 152 5.23 -3.84 -3.44
C GLU A 152 4.96 -3.14 -2.11
N VAL A 153 3.69 -2.88 -1.83
CA VAL A 153 3.25 -2.21 -0.60
C VAL A 153 2.30 -3.09 0.18
N GLU A 154 2.55 -3.25 1.47
CA GLU A 154 1.60 -3.84 2.41
C GLU A 154 1.17 -2.78 3.45
N LEU A 155 -0.13 -2.69 3.73
CA LEU A 155 -0.68 -1.77 4.73
C LEU A 155 -1.24 -2.55 5.91
N VAL A 156 -1.06 -1.98 7.11
CA VAL A 156 -1.62 -2.45 8.38
C VAL A 156 -2.05 -1.25 9.23
N GLY A 157 -2.87 -1.44 10.25
CA GLY A 157 -3.19 -0.40 11.25
C GLY A 157 -4.65 0.02 11.28
N LEU A 158 -4.90 1.29 11.57
CA LEU A 158 -6.18 1.86 11.97
C LEU A 158 -6.61 3.09 11.14
N CYS A 159 -7.90 3.37 11.00
CA CYS A 159 -8.95 2.37 11.06
C CYS A 159 -9.14 1.81 9.66
N THR A 160 -9.46 0.52 9.54
CA THR A 160 -9.63 -0.17 8.24
C THR A 160 -10.58 0.59 7.32
N ASP A 161 -11.71 1.04 7.86
CA ASP A 161 -12.81 1.69 7.15
C ASP A 161 -12.63 3.20 6.94
N ILE A 162 -11.50 3.77 7.40
CA ILE A 162 -11.22 5.21 7.26
C ILE A 162 -9.81 5.39 6.66
N CYS A 163 -8.77 5.41 7.48
CA CYS A 163 -7.43 5.78 7.03
C CYS A 163 -6.75 4.66 6.21
N VAL A 164 -6.94 3.38 6.55
CA VAL A 164 -6.35 2.27 5.79
C VAL A 164 -6.90 2.23 4.37
N VAL A 165 -8.23 2.18 4.20
CA VAL A 165 -8.87 2.16 2.88
C VAL A 165 -8.53 3.41 2.08
N SER A 166 -8.51 4.60 2.71
CA SER A 166 -8.16 5.86 2.04
C SER A 166 -6.74 5.86 1.50
N ASN A 167 -5.76 5.40 2.27
CA ASN A 167 -4.38 5.28 1.80
C ASN A 167 -4.20 4.21 0.73
N ALA A 168 -4.85 3.04 0.89
CA ALA A 168 -4.80 1.96 -0.10
C ALA A 168 -5.34 2.42 -1.47
N LEU A 169 -6.49 3.09 -1.49
CA LEU A 169 -7.10 3.60 -2.73
C LEU A 169 -6.33 4.77 -3.32
N LEU A 170 -5.78 5.65 -2.48
CA LEU A 170 -4.91 6.75 -2.94
C LEU A 170 -3.65 6.22 -3.62
N LEU A 171 -2.98 5.25 -3.01
CA LEU A 171 -1.83 4.57 -3.61
C LEU A 171 -2.19 3.88 -4.92
N LYS A 172 -3.34 3.19 -4.97
CA LYS A 172 -3.83 2.53 -6.20
C LYS A 172 -4.13 3.52 -7.31
N ALA A 173 -4.65 4.70 -6.98
CA ALA A 173 -4.92 5.77 -7.94
C ALA A 173 -3.62 6.39 -8.52
N VAL A 174 -2.59 6.56 -7.67
CA VAL A 174 -1.30 7.14 -8.07
C VAL A 174 -0.41 6.12 -8.79
N LEU A 175 -0.51 4.85 -8.44
CA LEU A 175 0.31 3.74 -8.93
C LEU A 175 -0.57 2.53 -9.30
N PRO A 176 -1.32 2.62 -10.43
CA PRO A 176 -2.35 1.63 -10.76
C PRO A 176 -1.81 0.20 -10.97
N GLU A 177 -0.57 0.06 -11.40
CA GLU A 177 0.07 -1.25 -11.64
C GLU A 177 0.81 -1.79 -10.41
N MET A 178 0.94 -0.98 -9.35
CA MET A 178 1.60 -1.42 -8.13
C MET A 178 0.77 -2.50 -7.43
N LYS A 179 1.46 -3.51 -6.94
CA LYS A 179 0.88 -4.51 -6.07
C LYS A 179 0.74 -3.95 -4.67
N ILE A 180 -0.49 -3.75 -4.25
CA ILE A 180 -0.87 -3.22 -2.94
C ILE A 180 -1.65 -4.30 -2.20
N SER A 181 -1.28 -4.55 -0.96
CA SER A 181 -1.94 -5.51 -0.08
C SER A 181 -2.28 -4.91 1.28
N VAL A 182 -3.26 -5.50 1.94
CA VAL A 182 -3.65 -5.17 3.32
C VAL A 182 -3.69 -6.46 4.12
N ASP A 183 -2.99 -6.51 5.26
CA ASP A 183 -3.13 -7.63 6.19
C ASP A 183 -4.32 -7.36 7.13
N ALA A 184 -5.45 -7.96 6.83
CA ALA A 184 -6.69 -7.79 7.60
C ALA A 184 -6.52 -8.18 9.09
N SER A 185 -5.65 -9.17 9.40
CA SER A 185 -5.38 -9.61 10.77
C SER A 185 -4.59 -8.57 11.59
N CYS A 186 -3.99 -7.60 10.92
CA CYS A 186 -3.25 -6.47 11.48
C CYS A 186 -4.00 -5.15 11.33
N CYS A 187 -5.31 -5.19 11.05
CA CYS A 187 -6.17 -4.02 10.91
C CYS A 187 -7.42 -4.14 11.80
N ALA A 188 -7.96 -3.01 12.22
CA ALA A 188 -9.25 -2.94 12.89
C ALA A 188 -10.04 -1.73 12.38
N GLY A 189 -11.34 -1.90 12.19
CA GLY A 189 -12.26 -0.82 11.85
C GLY A 189 -12.91 -0.22 13.10
N VAL A 190 -13.65 0.87 12.92
CA VAL A 190 -14.47 1.48 14.00
C VAL A 190 -15.46 0.47 14.57
N THR A 191 -15.96 -0.44 13.74
CA THR A 191 -16.74 -1.62 14.15
C THR A 191 -16.34 -2.82 13.28
N PRO A 192 -16.55 -4.08 13.75
CA PRO A 192 -16.31 -5.25 12.91
C PRO A 192 -17.03 -5.22 11.56
N GLN A 193 -18.28 -4.72 11.53
CA GLN A 193 -19.05 -4.62 10.29
C GLN A 193 -18.45 -3.63 9.30
N LYS A 194 -17.96 -2.48 9.78
CA LYS A 194 -17.28 -1.49 8.94
C LYS A 194 -15.93 -1.99 8.45
N HIS A 195 -15.21 -2.73 9.28
CA HIS A 195 -13.98 -3.40 8.88
C HIS A 195 -14.21 -4.32 7.67
N GLU A 196 -15.18 -5.23 7.74
CA GLU A 196 -15.51 -6.15 6.65
C GLU A 196 -15.97 -5.39 5.38
N ALA A 197 -16.80 -4.36 5.53
CA ALA A 197 -17.24 -3.55 4.39
C ALA A 197 -16.08 -2.85 3.67
N ALA A 198 -15.10 -2.35 4.42
CA ALA A 198 -13.91 -1.72 3.86
C ALA A 198 -13.01 -2.75 3.15
N LEU A 199 -12.83 -3.94 3.73
CA LEU A 199 -12.10 -5.02 3.08
C LEU A 199 -12.75 -5.41 1.75
N GLU A 200 -14.07 -5.54 1.70
CA GLU A 200 -14.81 -5.85 0.46
C GLU A 200 -14.65 -4.75 -0.60
N THR A 201 -14.69 -3.48 -0.18
CA THR A 201 -14.41 -2.34 -1.07
C THR A 201 -13.00 -2.43 -1.64
N MET A 202 -12.00 -2.71 -0.81
CA MET A 202 -10.61 -2.84 -1.23
C MET A 202 -10.40 -4.02 -2.17
N ARG A 203 -11.04 -5.18 -1.94
CA ARG A 203 -11.02 -6.32 -2.88
C ARG A 203 -11.54 -5.91 -4.26
N SER A 204 -12.67 -5.21 -4.32
CA SER A 204 -13.25 -4.71 -5.57
C SER A 204 -12.31 -3.75 -6.30
N CYS A 205 -11.45 -3.04 -5.57
CA CYS A 205 -10.43 -2.14 -6.10
C CYS A 205 -9.06 -2.82 -6.34
N GLN A 206 -9.00 -4.15 -6.36
CA GLN A 206 -7.79 -4.93 -6.65
C GLN A 206 -6.69 -4.80 -5.59
N ILE A 207 -7.02 -4.47 -4.37
CA ILE A 207 -6.11 -4.58 -3.23
C ILE A 207 -6.08 -6.05 -2.79
N GLN A 208 -4.87 -6.58 -2.53
CA GLN A 208 -4.63 -8.00 -2.25
C GLN A 208 -4.46 -8.28 -0.75
N GLY A 209 -4.26 -9.56 -0.39
CA GLY A 209 -3.92 -9.98 0.97
C GLY A 209 -5.07 -9.90 1.99
N ILE A 210 -6.29 -9.70 1.55
CA ILE A 210 -7.49 -9.48 2.36
C ILE A 210 -8.20 -10.80 2.64
#